data_50ddd575ed4bf6de55441f3c915b9cd2
#
_entry.id   50ddd575ed4bf6de55441f3c915b9cd2
#
_cell.length_a   1.000
_cell.length_b   1.000
_cell.length_c   1.000
_cell.angle_alpha   90.00
_cell.angle_beta   90.00
_cell.angle_gamma   90.00
#
_symmetry.space_group_name_H-M   'P 1'
#
loop_
_entity.id
_entity.type
_entity.pdbx_description
1 polymer ?
#
loop_
_entity_poly.entity_id
_entity_poly.type
_entity_poly.pdbx_seq_one_letter_code
_entity_poly.pdbx_strand_id
1 'polypeptide(L)'
;MDVLSEVLEVLDLKCTSVDPVRLRDIHTGRDESLQAWFVVSGGCTLKCMDDDAGYKLRSLDGVLLADGGRHELRPDSGKASSPARLLRCVYALDRALPHPLARHLPGRLLLRSRDLTDESEFGRAAWLLEGELINARPGFDHVARRLADIMLVEMLRRCQLDGPEPVFLAALSEPVIHAALQRIHDRLDRPWRVPDLAKSAGLSTRAFTERFHHRVGEPPLRYIRFWRMLKARRELRGTTAPIKAVAAHAGYESAAGFGRAFRRVFGRAPSTLR
;
A
#
# COMPACT_ATOMS: atom_id res chain seq x y z
N MET A 1 -5.30 0.42 16.80
CA MET A 1 -4.47 0.02 15.63
C MET A 1 -4.28 1.26 14.78
N ASP A 2 -3.10 1.51 14.24
CA ASP A 2 -2.89 2.70 13.39
C ASP A 2 -3.55 2.54 12.01
N VAL A 3 -3.82 3.67 11.35
CA VAL A 3 -4.56 3.73 10.08
C VAL A 3 -3.87 2.94 8.98
N LEU A 4 -2.54 3.01 8.86
CA LEU A 4 -1.80 2.30 7.81
C LEU A 4 -1.90 0.78 7.99
N SER A 5 -1.70 0.29 9.21
CA SER A 5 -1.84 -1.14 9.53
C SER A 5 -3.24 -1.65 9.18
N GLU A 6 -4.30 -0.91 9.54
CA GLU A 6 -5.67 -1.29 9.22
C GLU A 6 -5.93 -1.31 7.71
N VAL A 7 -5.36 -0.34 6.97
CA VAL A 7 -5.44 -0.29 5.50
C VAL A 7 -4.78 -1.51 4.87
N LEU A 8 -3.55 -1.82 5.28
CA LEU A 8 -2.79 -2.96 4.73
C LEU A 8 -3.49 -4.29 4.98
N GLU A 9 -4.03 -4.48 6.21
CA GLU A 9 -4.80 -5.67 6.55
C GLU A 9 -6.09 -5.82 5.73
N VAL A 10 -6.83 -4.72 5.54
CA VAL A 10 -8.10 -4.75 4.80
C VAL A 10 -7.88 -4.98 3.32
N LEU A 11 -6.80 -4.44 2.76
CA LEU A 11 -6.41 -4.67 1.37
C LEU A 11 -5.79 -6.06 1.15
N ASP A 12 -5.55 -6.83 2.22
CA ASP A 12 -4.82 -8.11 2.19
C ASP A 12 -3.49 -7.98 1.42
N LEU A 13 -2.83 -6.82 1.62
CA LEU A 13 -1.59 -6.50 0.93
C LEU A 13 -0.45 -7.30 1.54
N LYS A 14 0.05 -8.27 0.78
CA LYS A 14 1.10 -9.18 1.22
C LYS A 14 1.98 -9.65 0.06
N CYS A 15 3.23 -9.92 0.37
CA CYS A 15 4.15 -10.50 -0.59
C CYS A 15 3.75 -11.94 -0.94
N THR A 16 3.68 -12.24 -2.23
CA THR A 16 3.35 -13.57 -2.77
C THR A 16 4.57 -14.31 -3.29
N SER A 17 5.57 -13.60 -3.82
CA SER A 17 6.85 -14.18 -4.21
C SER A 17 8.01 -13.21 -3.99
N VAL A 18 9.19 -13.77 -3.75
CA VAL A 18 10.47 -13.07 -3.70
C VAL A 18 11.45 -13.81 -4.60
N ASP A 19 11.83 -13.15 -5.70
CA ASP A 19 12.67 -13.74 -6.74
C ASP A 19 14.03 -13.03 -6.77
N PRO A 20 15.14 -13.73 -6.49
CA PRO A 20 16.47 -13.18 -6.66
C PRO A 20 16.82 -13.07 -8.15
N VAL A 21 17.25 -11.88 -8.57
CA VAL A 21 17.61 -11.59 -9.95
C VAL A 21 19.06 -11.13 -10.03
N ARG A 22 19.85 -11.77 -10.91
CA ARG A 22 21.20 -11.31 -11.28
C ARG A 22 21.08 -10.59 -12.62
N LEU A 23 21.18 -9.28 -12.58
CA LEU A 23 21.02 -8.44 -13.76
C LEU A 23 22.32 -8.42 -14.57
N ARG A 24 22.42 -9.25 -15.59
CA ARG A 24 23.55 -9.32 -16.54
C ARG A 24 23.24 -8.55 -17.81
N ASP A 25 22.00 -8.63 -18.26
CA ASP A 25 21.47 -8.04 -19.46
C ASP A 25 20.25 -7.18 -19.15
N ILE A 26 19.69 -6.52 -20.17
CA ILE A 26 18.48 -5.72 -20.02
C ILE A 26 17.32 -6.62 -19.63
N HIS A 27 16.71 -6.34 -18.49
CA HIS A 27 15.47 -6.99 -18.06
C HIS A 27 14.28 -6.10 -18.41
N THR A 28 13.34 -6.62 -19.19
CA THR A 28 12.09 -5.93 -19.50
C THR A 28 10.94 -6.62 -18.78
N GLY A 29 10.20 -5.85 -17.99
CA GLY A 29 9.02 -6.33 -17.28
C GLY A 29 7.74 -5.73 -17.88
N ARG A 30 6.71 -6.57 -17.98
CA ARG A 30 5.34 -6.18 -18.29
C ARG A 30 4.41 -7.06 -17.47
N ASP A 31 4.13 -6.64 -16.28
CA ASP A 31 3.27 -7.37 -15.35
C ASP A 31 2.31 -6.39 -14.69
N GLU A 32 1.03 -6.72 -14.64
CA GLU A 32 0.00 -5.87 -14.02
C GLU A 32 -0.01 -5.99 -12.49
N SER A 33 0.88 -6.79 -11.91
CA SER A 33 0.99 -6.95 -10.46
C SER A 33 1.69 -5.76 -9.81
N LEU A 34 1.37 -5.50 -8.55
CA LEU A 34 2.15 -4.62 -7.69
C LEU A 34 3.48 -5.31 -7.40
N GLN A 35 4.59 -4.68 -7.74
CA GLN A 35 5.91 -5.26 -7.52
C GLN A 35 6.92 -4.24 -7.01
N ALA A 36 7.82 -4.69 -6.15
CA ALA A 36 8.96 -3.92 -5.73
C ALA A 36 10.26 -4.56 -6.22
N TRP A 37 11.21 -3.71 -6.58
CA TRP A 37 12.57 -4.10 -6.91
C TRP A 37 13.51 -3.48 -5.89
N PHE A 38 14.34 -4.28 -5.28
CA PHE A 38 15.34 -3.84 -4.32
C PHE A 38 16.74 -4.21 -4.84
N VAL A 39 17.64 -3.23 -4.83
CA VAL A 39 19.04 -3.48 -5.21
C VAL A 39 19.81 -3.96 -3.99
N VAL A 40 20.20 -5.21 -4.00
CA VAL A 40 20.99 -5.83 -2.93
C VAL A 40 22.47 -5.40 -3.04
N SER A 41 23.03 -5.47 -4.24
CA SER A 41 24.40 -5.04 -4.50
C SER A 41 24.61 -4.62 -5.95
N GLY A 42 25.56 -3.74 -6.19
CA GLY A 42 25.82 -3.16 -7.50
C GLY A 42 24.91 -1.97 -7.81
N GLY A 43 24.63 -1.75 -9.07
CA GLY A 43 23.76 -0.67 -9.53
C GLY A 43 23.10 -0.99 -10.86
N CYS A 44 21.97 -0.35 -11.10
CA CYS A 44 21.26 -0.43 -12.37
C CYS A 44 20.50 0.86 -12.66
N THR A 45 20.06 1.03 -13.88
CA THR A 45 19.18 2.11 -14.31
C THR A 45 17.80 1.54 -14.60
N LEU A 46 16.80 2.05 -13.90
CA LEU A 46 15.38 1.79 -14.21
C LEU A 46 14.89 2.82 -15.21
N LYS A 47 14.27 2.38 -16.29
CA LYS A 47 13.51 3.19 -17.22
C LYS A 47 12.06 2.71 -17.23
N CYS A 48 11.10 3.59 -16.94
CA CYS A 48 9.68 3.32 -17.12
C CYS A 48 9.27 3.81 -18.50
N MET A 49 8.44 3.03 -19.22
CA MET A 49 8.05 3.37 -20.59
C MET A 49 7.12 4.59 -20.68
N ASP A 50 6.48 4.94 -19.57
CA ASP A 50 5.60 6.12 -19.45
C ASP A 50 6.36 7.40 -19.08
N ASP A 51 7.69 7.32 -18.94
CA ASP A 51 8.54 8.43 -18.54
C ASP A 51 9.91 8.30 -19.21
N ASP A 52 10.35 9.37 -19.86
CA ASP A 52 11.67 9.40 -20.49
C ASP A 52 12.84 9.48 -19.47
N ALA A 53 12.54 9.69 -18.19
CA ALA A 53 13.53 9.76 -17.14
C ALA A 53 14.10 8.38 -16.80
N GLY A 54 15.42 8.25 -16.80
CA GLY A 54 16.14 7.10 -16.27
C GLY A 54 16.48 7.29 -14.79
N TYR A 55 16.14 6.32 -13.95
CA TYR A 55 16.39 6.35 -12.50
C TYR A 55 17.56 5.44 -12.15
N LYS A 56 18.72 6.03 -11.82
CA LYS A 56 19.84 5.25 -11.29
C LYS A 56 19.51 4.71 -9.90
N LEU A 57 19.60 3.40 -9.74
CA LEU A 57 19.41 2.68 -8.49
C LEU A 57 20.75 2.09 -8.04
N ARG A 58 21.07 2.28 -6.77
CA ARG A 58 22.28 1.78 -6.10
C ARG A 58 21.91 0.76 -5.03
N SER A 59 22.91 0.14 -4.44
CA SER A 59 22.70 -0.77 -3.31
C SER A 59 21.81 -0.13 -2.23
N LEU A 60 20.84 -0.89 -1.74
CA LEU A 60 19.77 -0.50 -0.80
C LEU A 60 18.74 0.48 -1.37
N ASP A 61 18.82 0.90 -2.63
CA ASP A 61 17.69 1.58 -3.26
C ASP A 61 16.57 0.60 -3.55
N GLY A 62 15.33 1.08 -3.46
CA GLY A 62 14.13 0.32 -3.80
C GLY A 62 13.21 1.12 -4.70
N VAL A 63 12.43 0.42 -5.51
CA VAL A 63 11.34 1.00 -6.29
C VAL A 63 10.11 0.11 -6.20
N LEU A 64 8.97 0.70 -5.90
CA LEU A 64 7.66 0.07 -6.00
C LEU A 64 7.00 0.52 -7.30
N LEU A 65 6.57 -0.43 -8.12
CA LEU A 65 5.83 -0.21 -9.36
C LEU A 65 4.38 -0.64 -9.14
N ALA A 66 3.48 0.35 -9.08
CA ALA A 66 2.10 0.10 -8.68
C ALA A 66 1.30 -0.65 -9.74
N ASP A 67 1.53 -0.34 -11.02
CA ASP A 67 0.75 -0.89 -12.15
C ASP A 67 1.51 -1.97 -12.90
N GLY A 68 2.63 -2.44 -12.33
CA GLY A 68 3.53 -3.34 -13.04
C GLY A 68 4.03 -2.76 -14.37
N GLY A 69 3.96 -1.41 -14.53
CA GLY A 69 4.14 -0.68 -15.76
C GLY A 69 5.31 -1.22 -16.58
N ARG A 70 5.22 -1.07 -17.87
CA ARG A 70 6.35 -1.46 -18.75
C ARG A 70 7.60 -0.77 -18.27
N HIS A 71 8.55 -1.55 -17.81
CA HIS A 71 9.81 -1.05 -17.29
C HIS A 71 10.98 -1.84 -17.85
N GLU A 72 12.12 -1.20 -17.82
CA GLU A 72 13.39 -1.76 -18.24
C GLU A 72 14.43 -1.51 -17.15
N LEU A 73 15.10 -2.57 -16.72
CA LEU A 73 16.25 -2.50 -15.83
C LEU A 73 17.51 -2.77 -16.66
N ARG A 74 18.41 -1.82 -16.68
CA ARG A 74 19.71 -1.93 -17.36
C ARG A 74 20.82 -2.00 -16.34
N PRO A 75 21.75 -2.96 -16.46
CA PRO A 75 22.94 -2.95 -15.61
C PRO A 75 23.75 -1.68 -15.86
N ASP A 76 24.37 -1.13 -14.85
CA ASP A 76 25.28 0.00 -15.01
C ASP A 76 26.49 -0.44 -15.83
N SER A 77 26.81 0.30 -16.89
CA SER A 77 27.91 0.03 -17.84
C SER A 77 29.31 0.34 -17.27
N GLY A 78 29.50 0.17 -15.96
CA GLY A 78 30.74 0.45 -15.28
C GLY A 78 31.64 -0.79 -15.13
N LYS A 79 32.94 -0.57 -14.86
CA LYS A 79 33.99 -1.58 -14.62
C LYS A 79 33.73 -2.52 -13.41
N ALA A 80 32.52 -2.59 -12.88
CA ALA A 80 32.17 -3.52 -11.81
C ALA A 80 32.13 -4.95 -12.38
N SER A 81 33.06 -5.76 -11.95
CA SER A 81 33.23 -7.15 -12.40
C SER A 81 32.09 -8.09 -12.01
N SER A 82 31.07 -7.62 -11.33
CA SER A 82 29.96 -8.43 -10.86
C SER A 82 28.61 -7.84 -11.29
N PRO A 83 27.67 -8.70 -11.75
CA PRO A 83 26.33 -8.26 -12.13
C PRO A 83 25.60 -7.71 -10.91
N ALA A 84 24.73 -6.70 -11.12
CA ALA A 84 23.87 -6.20 -10.06
C ALA A 84 22.95 -7.32 -9.55
N ARG A 85 22.81 -7.42 -8.22
CA ARG A 85 21.91 -8.37 -7.56
C ARG A 85 20.69 -7.61 -7.08
N LEU A 86 19.53 -8.06 -7.53
CA LEU A 86 18.26 -7.47 -7.19
C LEU A 86 17.31 -8.51 -6.58
N LEU A 87 16.33 -8.02 -5.88
CA LEU A 87 15.17 -8.79 -5.43
C LEU A 87 13.94 -8.24 -6.11
N ARG A 88 13.20 -9.10 -6.77
CA ARG A 88 11.85 -8.82 -7.24
C ARG A 88 10.87 -9.35 -6.21
N CYS A 89 10.06 -8.49 -5.62
CA CYS A 89 9.00 -8.87 -4.70
C CYS A 89 7.66 -8.57 -5.38
N VAL A 90 6.80 -9.58 -5.46
CA VAL A 90 5.45 -9.44 -6.03
C VAL A 90 4.44 -9.41 -4.90
N TYR A 91 3.51 -8.46 -4.95
CA TYR A 91 2.49 -8.26 -3.92
C TYR A 91 1.09 -8.48 -4.48
N ALA A 92 0.28 -9.21 -3.71
CA ALA A 92 -1.15 -9.26 -3.98
C ALA A 92 -1.79 -7.94 -3.51
N LEU A 93 -2.57 -7.33 -4.38
CA LEU A 93 -3.39 -6.16 -4.08
C LEU A 93 -4.75 -6.36 -4.74
N ASP A 94 -5.83 -6.38 -3.95
CA ASP A 94 -7.19 -6.43 -4.50
C ASP A 94 -7.58 -5.06 -5.09
N ARG A 95 -7.21 -4.83 -6.34
CA ARG A 95 -7.49 -3.59 -7.08
C ARG A 95 -8.98 -3.36 -7.35
N ALA A 96 -9.80 -4.41 -7.23
CA ALA A 96 -11.25 -4.27 -7.31
C ALA A 96 -11.83 -3.54 -6.10
N LEU A 97 -11.04 -3.40 -5.02
CA LEU A 97 -11.41 -2.60 -3.88
C LEU A 97 -11.25 -1.11 -4.20
N PRO A 98 -12.32 -0.31 -4.11
CA PRO A 98 -12.26 1.13 -4.39
C PRO A 98 -11.62 1.93 -3.23
N HIS A 99 -10.52 1.43 -2.66
CA HIS A 99 -9.80 2.09 -1.58
C HIS A 99 -8.88 3.20 -2.11
N PRO A 100 -8.78 4.37 -1.45
CA PRO A 100 -7.89 5.44 -1.89
C PRO A 100 -6.44 5.00 -2.13
N LEU A 101 -5.85 4.19 -1.24
CA LEU A 101 -4.49 3.67 -1.46
C LEU A 101 -4.40 2.84 -2.74
N ALA A 102 -5.36 1.94 -3.00
CA ALA A 102 -5.34 1.10 -4.19
C ALA A 102 -5.57 1.90 -5.50
N ARG A 103 -6.34 3.00 -5.42
CA ARG A 103 -6.66 3.86 -6.57
C ARG A 103 -5.63 4.92 -6.86
N HIS A 104 -4.98 5.42 -5.83
CA HIS A 104 -4.08 6.57 -5.90
C HIS A 104 -2.64 6.21 -5.50
N LEU A 105 -2.28 4.93 -5.58
CA LEU A 105 -0.89 4.55 -5.48
C LEU A 105 -0.18 5.13 -6.72
N PRO A 106 0.83 5.98 -6.56
CA PRO A 106 1.53 6.53 -7.71
C PRO A 106 2.17 5.39 -8.53
N GLY A 107 2.25 5.55 -9.84
CA GLY A 107 2.78 4.52 -10.74
C GLY A 107 4.13 3.96 -10.28
N ARG A 108 4.93 4.81 -9.57
CA ARG A 108 6.18 4.40 -8.93
C ARG A 108 6.41 5.14 -7.62
N LEU A 109 7.04 4.46 -6.66
CA LEU A 109 7.58 5.04 -5.43
C LEU A 109 9.06 4.67 -5.35
N LEU A 110 9.93 5.65 -5.14
CA LEU A 110 11.37 5.44 -5.00
C LEU A 110 11.76 5.55 -3.53
N LEU A 111 12.52 4.59 -3.05
CA LEU A 111 13.23 4.63 -1.78
C LEU A 111 14.72 4.75 -2.08
N ARG A 112 15.35 5.79 -1.55
CA ARG A 112 16.78 6.03 -1.76
C ARG A 112 17.57 5.60 -0.53
N SER A 113 18.67 4.88 -0.76
CA SER A 113 19.57 4.44 0.31
C SER A 113 20.17 5.60 1.10
N ARG A 114 20.39 6.76 0.46
CA ARG A 114 20.84 7.99 1.14
C ARG A 114 19.87 8.50 2.22
N ASP A 115 18.60 8.11 2.14
CA ASP A 115 17.56 8.46 3.09
C ASP A 115 17.45 7.40 4.22
N LEU A 116 18.33 6.38 4.19
CA LEU A 116 18.43 5.28 5.14
C LEU A 116 19.72 5.39 5.94
N THR A 117 19.65 5.04 7.22
CA THR A 117 20.85 4.73 8.02
C THR A 117 21.05 3.21 8.04
N ASP A 118 22.26 2.73 8.27
CA ASP A 118 22.54 1.29 8.41
C ASP A 118 21.72 0.63 9.51
N GLU A 119 21.30 1.41 10.52
CA GLU A 119 20.45 0.97 11.62
C GLU A 119 18.95 1.06 11.32
N SER A 120 18.56 1.47 10.11
CA SER A 120 17.15 1.56 9.75
C SER A 120 16.49 0.17 9.69
N GLU A 121 15.20 0.11 10.01
CA GLU A 121 14.40 -1.13 9.92
C GLU A 121 14.46 -1.72 8.51
N PHE A 122 14.45 -0.87 7.48
CA PHE A 122 14.61 -1.30 6.09
C PHE A 122 15.97 -1.94 5.85
N GLY A 123 17.07 -1.31 6.30
CA GLY A 123 18.43 -1.83 6.14
C GLY A 123 18.60 -3.18 6.84
N ARG A 124 18.09 -3.30 8.08
CA ARG A 124 18.09 -4.59 8.82
C ARG A 124 17.28 -5.67 8.11
N ALA A 125 16.09 -5.35 7.61
CA ALA A 125 15.28 -6.30 6.87
C ALA A 125 15.95 -6.75 5.56
N ALA A 126 16.57 -5.81 4.82
CA ALA A 126 17.32 -6.10 3.60
C ALA A 126 18.53 -7.00 3.86
N TRP A 127 19.27 -6.75 4.94
CA TRP A 127 20.41 -7.58 5.35
C TRP A 127 19.97 -9.00 5.73
N LEU A 128 18.90 -9.14 6.52
CA LEU A 128 18.35 -10.46 6.86
C LEU A 128 17.88 -11.21 5.62
N LEU A 129 17.22 -10.52 4.69
CA LEU A 129 16.74 -11.12 3.45
C LEU A 129 17.90 -11.58 2.56
N GLU A 130 18.99 -10.81 2.48
CA GLU A 130 20.20 -11.23 1.78
C GLU A 130 20.81 -12.50 2.41
N GLY A 131 20.87 -12.57 3.75
CA GLY A 131 21.33 -13.75 4.48
C GLY A 131 20.48 -14.99 4.20
N GLU A 132 19.17 -14.86 4.11
CA GLU A 132 18.27 -15.96 3.73
C GLU A 132 18.50 -16.41 2.28
N LEU A 133 18.71 -15.48 1.36
CA LEU A 133 19.00 -15.78 -0.05
C LEU A 133 20.32 -16.55 -0.25
N ILE A 134 21.34 -16.22 0.55
CA ILE A 134 22.65 -16.87 0.46
C ILE A 134 22.58 -18.30 1.02
N ASN A 135 21.89 -18.47 2.14
CA ASN A 135 21.92 -19.73 2.89
C ASN A 135 20.81 -20.71 2.47
N ALA A 136 19.75 -20.25 1.81
CA ALA A 136 18.62 -21.05 1.32
C ALA A 136 18.14 -22.12 2.32
N ARG A 137 17.98 -21.73 3.59
CA ARG A 137 17.60 -22.63 4.69
C ARG A 137 16.15 -23.11 4.54
N PRO A 138 15.78 -24.27 5.11
CA PRO A 138 14.37 -24.68 5.16
C PRO A 138 13.47 -23.56 5.73
N GLY A 139 12.36 -23.26 5.04
CA GLY A 139 11.49 -22.15 5.39
C GLY A 139 11.86 -20.80 4.77
N PHE A 140 12.91 -20.75 3.92
CA PHE A 140 13.35 -19.56 3.21
C PHE A 140 12.20 -18.74 2.61
N ASP A 141 11.35 -19.34 1.79
CA ASP A 141 10.25 -18.64 1.12
C ASP A 141 9.30 -17.94 2.10
N HIS A 142 9.07 -18.57 3.27
CA HIS A 142 8.20 -17.98 4.28
C HIS A 142 8.85 -16.76 4.93
N VAL A 143 10.13 -16.88 5.31
CA VAL A 143 10.89 -15.78 5.93
C VAL A 143 11.08 -14.65 4.94
N ALA A 144 11.48 -14.95 3.70
CA ALA A 144 11.72 -13.95 2.65
C ALA A 144 10.47 -13.10 2.38
N ARG A 145 9.29 -13.72 2.25
CA ARG A 145 8.04 -12.97 2.07
C ARG A 145 7.70 -12.06 3.25
N ARG A 146 7.95 -12.49 4.50
CA ARG A 146 7.71 -11.65 5.68
C ARG A 146 8.66 -10.46 5.76
N LEU A 147 9.92 -10.67 5.41
CA LEU A 147 10.88 -9.57 5.31
C LEU A 147 10.51 -8.60 4.19
N ALA A 148 10.04 -9.10 3.04
CA ALA A 148 9.54 -8.26 1.96
C ALA A 148 8.29 -7.45 2.38
N ASP A 149 7.38 -8.01 3.19
CA ASP A 149 6.25 -7.28 3.76
C ASP A 149 6.72 -6.12 4.66
N ILE A 150 7.72 -6.35 5.52
CA ILE A 150 8.35 -5.31 6.36
C ILE A 150 8.98 -4.23 5.48
N MET A 151 9.74 -4.61 4.45
CA MET A 151 10.36 -3.67 3.53
C MET A 151 9.34 -2.81 2.79
N LEU A 152 8.20 -3.38 2.39
CA LEU A 152 7.10 -2.62 1.78
C LEU A 152 6.54 -1.57 2.74
N VAL A 153 6.27 -1.94 4.00
CA VAL A 153 5.75 -1.01 5.01
C VAL A 153 6.73 0.15 5.21
N GLU A 154 8.03 -0.15 5.35
CA GLU A 154 9.06 0.88 5.50
C GLU A 154 9.18 1.78 4.27
N MET A 155 9.03 1.21 3.08
CA MET A 155 8.99 1.96 1.84
C MET A 155 7.79 2.91 1.81
N LEU A 156 6.59 2.45 2.15
CA LEU A 156 5.39 3.28 2.22
C LEU A 156 5.48 4.40 3.27
N ARG A 157 6.16 4.16 4.39
CA ARG A 157 6.39 5.15 5.45
C ARG A 157 7.35 6.27 5.03
N ARG A 158 8.35 5.93 4.21
CA ARG A 158 9.50 6.82 3.90
C ARG A 158 9.43 7.46 2.53
N CYS A 159 8.59 6.95 1.63
CA CYS A 159 8.43 7.55 0.33
C CYS A 159 7.91 8.98 0.49
N GLN A 160 8.75 9.94 0.19
CA GLN A 160 8.34 11.32 -0.01
C GLN A 160 7.58 11.37 -1.33
N LEU A 161 6.36 11.80 -1.24
CA LEU A 161 5.49 11.92 -2.40
C LEU A 161 5.64 13.35 -2.92
N ASP A 162 6.55 13.53 -3.84
CA ASP A 162 6.68 14.77 -4.61
C ASP A 162 5.61 14.75 -5.71
N GLY A 163 4.52 15.52 -5.50
CA GLY A 163 3.51 15.70 -6.55
C GLY A 163 2.20 16.34 -6.07
N PRO A 164 1.45 16.98 -6.97
CA PRO A 164 0.18 17.65 -6.66
C PRO A 164 -1.00 16.67 -6.46
N GLU A 165 -0.82 15.39 -6.77
CA GLU A 165 -1.86 14.37 -6.70
C GLU A 165 -2.24 14.05 -5.25
N PRO A 166 -3.55 13.89 -4.95
CA PRO A 166 -4.01 13.49 -3.63
C PRO A 166 -3.57 12.05 -3.35
N VAL A 167 -2.52 11.89 -2.59
CA VAL A 167 -1.99 10.58 -2.25
C VAL A 167 -2.33 10.25 -0.81
N PHE A 168 -3.06 9.17 -0.59
CA PHE A 168 -3.49 8.73 0.74
C PHE A 168 -2.32 8.63 1.75
N LEU A 169 -1.14 8.25 1.30
CA LEU A 169 0.05 8.20 2.15
C LEU A 169 0.45 9.60 2.66
N ALA A 170 0.32 10.64 1.83
CA ALA A 170 0.56 12.02 2.26
C ALA A 170 -0.46 12.49 3.31
N ALA A 171 -1.70 11.95 3.28
CA ALA A 171 -2.69 12.21 4.32
C ALA A 171 -2.26 11.68 5.69
N LEU A 172 -1.52 10.57 5.73
CA LEU A 172 -1.00 9.99 6.97
C LEU A 172 0.14 10.83 7.58
N SER A 173 0.82 11.63 6.78
CA SER A 173 1.89 12.53 7.24
C SER A 173 1.38 13.91 7.63
N GLU A 174 0.13 14.26 7.29
CA GLU A 174 -0.47 15.54 7.62
C GLU A 174 -1.20 15.50 8.97
N PRO A 175 -0.74 16.20 10.02
CA PRO A 175 -1.23 16.02 11.38
C PRO A 175 -2.75 16.17 11.53
N VAL A 176 -3.34 17.17 10.87
CA VAL A 176 -4.78 17.45 10.97
C VAL A 176 -5.63 16.34 10.34
N ILE A 177 -5.24 15.88 9.17
CA ILE A 177 -5.96 14.81 8.45
C ILE A 177 -5.66 13.46 9.08
N HIS A 178 -4.43 13.20 9.49
CA HIS A 178 -4.06 11.99 10.23
C HIS A 178 -4.91 11.83 11.51
N ALA A 179 -5.02 12.89 12.32
CA ALA A 179 -5.84 12.86 13.53
C ALA A 179 -7.33 12.60 13.22
N ALA A 180 -7.84 13.17 12.14
CA ALA A 180 -9.22 12.90 11.71
C ALA A 180 -9.41 11.45 11.23
N LEU A 181 -8.46 10.91 10.45
CA LEU A 181 -8.46 9.51 10.03
C LEU A 181 -8.41 8.57 11.23
N GLN A 182 -7.49 8.81 12.18
CA GLN A 182 -7.37 8.00 13.39
C GLN A 182 -8.69 7.96 14.17
N ARG A 183 -9.35 9.11 14.39
CA ARG A 183 -10.65 9.18 15.07
C ARG A 183 -11.76 8.43 14.34
N ILE A 184 -11.78 8.52 13.01
CA ILE A 184 -12.73 7.78 12.17
C ILE A 184 -12.53 6.29 12.35
N HIS A 185 -11.27 5.82 12.27
CA HIS A 185 -10.93 4.40 12.37
C HIS A 185 -11.19 3.82 13.76
N ASP A 186 -10.92 4.58 14.82
CA ASP A 186 -11.19 4.16 16.21
C ASP A 186 -12.68 3.94 16.48
N ARG A 187 -13.54 4.68 15.79
CA ARG A 187 -15.00 4.67 16.02
C ARG A 187 -15.81 4.68 14.73
N LEU A 188 -15.56 3.72 13.84
CA LEU A 188 -16.29 3.59 12.57
C LEU A 188 -17.80 3.36 12.76
N ASP A 189 -18.21 2.79 13.87
CA ASP A 189 -19.61 2.57 14.27
C ASP A 189 -20.38 3.89 14.52
N ARG A 190 -19.67 4.95 14.94
CA ARG A 190 -20.29 6.22 15.31
C ARG A 190 -20.95 6.92 14.11
N PRO A 191 -22.16 7.52 14.27
CA PRO A 191 -22.79 8.32 13.23
C PRO A 191 -22.08 9.65 13.04
N TRP A 192 -20.93 9.61 12.33
CA TRP A 192 -20.10 10.77 12.06
C TRP A 192 -20.83 11.83 11.24
N ARG A 193 -20.69 13.09 11.66
CA ARG A 193 -21.09 14.27 10.88
C ARG A 193 -19.86 15.08 10.52
N VAL A 194 -19.85 15.64 9.30
CA VAL A 194 -18.67 16.43 8.84
C VAL A 194 -18.40 17.64 9.74
N PRO A 195 -19.42 18.39 10.25
CA PRO A 195 -19.18 19.47 11.20
C PRO A 195 -18.44 19.05 12.47
N ASP A 196 -18.71 17.82 13.00
CA ASP A 196 -18.04 17.31 14.20
C ASP A 196 -16.56 17.03 13.94
N LEU A 197 -16.23 16.45 12.78
CA LEU A 197 -14.86 16.22 12.34
C LEU A 197 -14.14 17.54 12.12
N ALA A 198 -14.77 18.50 11.43
CA ALA A 198 -14.22 19.82 11.18
C ALA A 198 -13.92 20.59 12.47
N LYS A 199 -14.85 20.57 13.43
CA LYS A 199 -14.68 21.16 14.75
C LYS A 199 -13.49 20.56 15.50
N SER A 200 -13.35 19.23 15.45
CA SER A 200 -12.22 18.55 16.10
C SER A 200 -10.87 18.84 15.43
N ALA A 201 -10.89 19.25 14.18
CA ALA A 201 -9.73 19.65 13.39
C ALA A 201 -9.40 21.14 13.47
N GLY A 202 -10.22 21.93 14.19
CA GLY A 202 -10.07 23.40 14.28
C GLY A 202 -10.36 24.12 12.95
N LEU A 203 -11.19 23.51 12.07
CA LEU A 203 -11.47 24.03 10.73
C LEU A 203 -12.97 24.28 10.54
N SER A 204 -13.32 25.17 9.57
CA SER A 204 -14.68 25.24 9.08
C SER A 204 -15.05 23.94 8.33
N THR A 205 -16.36 23.62 8.26
CA THR A 205 -16.83 22.42 7.57
C THR A 205 -16.38 22.37 6.11
N ARG A 206 -16.38 23.53 5.43
CA ARG A 206 -15.93 23.66 4.05
C ARG A 206 -14.43 23.39 3.93
N ALA A 207 -13.61 24.09 4.70
CA ALA A 207 -12.15 23.96 4.68
C ALA A 207 -11.70 22.52 5.00
N PHE A 208 -12.36 21.89 6.00
CA PHE A 208 -12.09 20.49 6.34
C PHE A 208 -12.43 19.54 5.18
N THR A 209 -13.60 19.71 4.57
CA THR A 209 -14.05 18.85 3.47
C THR A 209 -13.13 18.95 2.26
N GLU A 210 -12.76 20.16 1.86
CA GLU A 210 -11.84 20.41 0.74
C GLU A 210 -10.44 19.81 1.04
N ARG A 211 -9.90 20.06 2.23
CA ARG A 211 -8.58 19.56 2.65
C ARG A 211 -8.56 18.05 2.76
N PHE A 212 -9.58 17.44 3.38
CA PHE A 212 -9.71 15.99 3.49
C PHE A 212 -9.81 15.35 2.10
N HIS A 213 -10.67 15.89 1.23
CA HIS A 213 -10.82 15.39 -0.14
C HIS A 213 -9.51 15.48 -0.93
N HIS A 214 -8.82 16.60 -0.82
CA HIS A 214 -7.52 16.80 -1.49
C HIS A 214 -6.46 15.79 -1.04
N ARG A 215 -6.39 15.51 0.27
CA ARG A 215 -5.37 14.62 0.85
C ARG A 215 -5.72 13.14 0.80
N VAL A 216 -7.00 12.80 0.94
CA VAL A 216 -7.46 11.40 1.00
C VAL A 216 -7.94 10.89 -0.37
N GLY A 217 -8.28 11.81 -1.29
CA GLY A 217 -8.84 11.50 -2.60
C GLY A 217 -10.35 11.26 -2.59
N GLU A 218 -11.00 11.28 -1.41
CA GLU A 218 -12.44 11.02 -1.26
C GLU A 218 -13.06 11.94 -0.20
N PRO A 219 -14.35 12.36 -0.35
CA PRO A 219 -15.04 13.11 0.69
C PRO A 219 -15.19 12.31 2.00
N PRO A 220 -15.17 12.97 3.19
CA PRO A 220 -15.15 12.28 4.49
C PRO A 220 -16.24 11.21 4.69
N LEU A 221 -17.51 11.52 4.39
CA LEU A 221 -18.60 10.56 4.58
C LEU A 221 -18.56 9.40 3.56
N ARG A 222 -17.97 9.63 2.38
CA ARG A 222 -17.78 8.57 1.38
C ARG A 222 -16.69 7.62 1.84
N TYR A 223 -15.60 8.15 2.36
CA TYR A 223 -14.51 7.40 2.99
C TYR A 223 -15.02 6.53 4.15
N ILE A 224 -15.78 7.11 5.10
CA ILE A 224 -16.34 6.39 6.25
C ILE A 224 -17.28 5.25 5.80
N ARG A 225 -18.19 5.53 4.86
CA ARG A 225 -19.10 4.49 4.33
C ARG A 225 -18.34 3.35 3.67
N PHE A 226 -17.30 3.67 2.93
CA PHE A 226 -16.47 2.68 2.27
C PHE A 226 -15.78 1.77 3.31
N TRP A 227 -15.16 2.36 4.33
CA TRP A 227 -14.51 1.61 5.40
C TRP A 227 -15.45 0.69 6.18
N ARG A 228 -16.66 1.14 6.45
CA ARG A 228 -17.71 0.29 7.04
C ARG A 228 -18.00 -0.93 6.18
N MET A 229 -18.03 -0.75 4.87
CA MET A 229 -18.24 -1.87 3.93
C MET A 229 -17.04 -2.83 3.89
N LEU A 230 -15.82 -2.31 3.97
CA LEU A 230 -14.62 -3.15 4.02
C LEU A 230 -14.57 -4.01 5.29
N LYS A 231 -14.82 -3.41 6.46
CA LYS A 231 -14.89 -4.15 7.73
C LYS A 231 -16.00 -5.22 7.69
N ALA A 232 -17.16 -4.86 7.19
CA ALA A 232 -18.27 -5.81 7.03
C ALA A 232 -17.89 -6.97 6.09
N ARG A 233 -17.19 -6.68 4.97
CA ARG A 233 -16.72 -7.74 4.05
C ARG A 233 -15.75 -8.70 4.75
N ARG A 234 -14.83 -8.17 5.56
CA ARG A 234 -13.86 -8.97 6.33
C ARG A 234 -14.59 -9.85 7.37
N GLU A 235 -15.54 -9.27 8.11
CA GLU A 235 -16.35 -9.99 9.10
C GLU A 235 -17.16 -11.11 8.45
N LEU A 236 -17.79 -10.86 7.30
CA LEU A 236 -18.56 -11.88 6.55
C LEU A 236 -17.69 -13.04 6.07
N ARG A 237 -16.40 -12.80 5.75
CA ARG A 237 -15.46 -13.85 5.34
C ARG A 237 -14.86 -14.63 6.50
N GLY A 238 -14.68 -13.97 7.64
CA GLY A 238 -13.98 -14.53 8.79
C GLY A 238 -14.89 -15.13 9.87
N THR A 239 -16.23 -14.95 9.75
CA THR A 239 -17.17 -15.39 10.78
C THR A 239 -18.46 -15.96 10.19
N THR A 240 -19.21 -16.69 11.02
CA THR A 240 -20.57 -17.15 10.71
C THR A 240 -21.66 -16.20 11.21
N ALA A 241 -21.29 -14.97 11.64
CA ALA A 241 -22.21 -14.00 12.21
C ALA A 241 -23.39 -13.68 11.27
N PRO A 242 -24.63 -13.58 11.75
CA PRO A 242 -25.78 -13.26 10.91
C PRO A 242 -25.59 -11.95 10.15
N ILE A 243 -26.02 -11.85 8.88
CA ILE A 243 -25.91 -10.62 8.06
C ILE A 243 -26.52 -9.42 8.79
N LYS A 244 -27.59 -9.63 9.57
CA LYS A 244 -28.22 -8.58 10.39
C LYS A 244 -27.26 -8.02 11.44
N ALA A 245 -26.46 -8.86 12.09
CA ALA A 245 -25.45 -8.44 13.07
C ALA A 245 -24.32 -7.66 12.39
N VAL A 246 -23.80 -8.18 11.27
CA VAL A 246 -22.78 -7.47 10.49
C VAL A 246 -23.27 -6.11 9.98
N ALA A 247 -24.53 -6.02 9.55
CA ALA A 247 -25.15 -4.77 9.14
C ALA A 247 -25.20 -3.75 10.29
N ALA A 248 -25.57 -4.20 11.50
CA ALA A 248 -25.58 -3.35 12.69
C ALA A 248 -24.17 -2.87 13.07
N HIS A 249 -23.16 -3.74 13.06
CA HIS A 249 -21.75 -3.37 13.29
C HIS A 249 -21.23 -2.37 12.24
N ALA A 250 -21.72 -2.46 10.99
CA ALA A 250 -21.42 -1.50 9.94
C ALA A 250 -22.23 -0.18 10.06
N GLY A 251 -23.02 -0.01 11.11
CA GLY A 251 -23.81 1.19 11.38
C GLY A 251 -25.06 1.33 10.49
N TYR A 252 -25.64 0.21 10.04
CA TYR A 252 -26.89 0.20 9.27
C TYR A 252 -28.06 -0.26 10.14
N GLU A 253 -29.16 0.47 10.07
CA GLU A 253 -30.38 0.16 10.79
C GLU A 253 -31.11 -1.10 10.25
N SER A 254 -30.87 -1.45 8.97
CA SER A 254 -31.52 -2.61 8.36
C SER A 254 -30.59 -3.42 7.47
N ALA A 255 -30.75 -4.74 7.47
CA ALA A 255 -30.02 -5.65 6.58
C ALA A 255 -30.30 -5.37 5.09
N ALA A 256 -31.48 -4.87 4.74
CA ALA A 256 -31.84 -4.50 3.38
C ALA A 256 -31.07 -3.25 2.92
N GLY A 257 -30.97 -2.22 3.77
CA GLY A 257 -30.17 -1.01 3.51
C GLY A 257 -28.70 -1.34 3.35
N PHE A 258 -28.18 -2.16 4.25
CA PHE A 258 -26.82 -2.69 4.18
C PHE A 258 -26.58 -3.47 2.88
N GLY A 259 -27.46 -4.41 2.52
CA GLY A 259 -27.33 -5.22 1.31
C GLY A 259 -27.28 -4.39 0.02
N ARG A 260 -28.09 -3.31 -0.07
CA ARG A 260 -28.03 -2.36 -1.21
C ARG A 260 -26.69 -1.61 -1.26
N ALA A 261 -26.24 -1.10 -0.11
CA ALA A 261 -24.96 -0.39 -0.01
C ALA A 261 -23.77 -1.31 -0.35
N PHE A 262 -23.80 -2.53 0.19
CA PHE A 262 -22.76 -3.54 -0.06
C PHE A 262 -22.67 -3.91 -1.54
N ARG A 263 -23.83 -4.16 -2.19
CA ARG A 263 -23.85 -4.46 -3.63
C ARG A 263 -23.35 -3.29 -4.48
N ARG A 264 -23.64 -2.06 -4.07
CA ARG A 264 -23.12 -0.86 -4.77
C ARG A 264 -21.58 -0.76 -4.71
N VAL A 265 -20.98 -1.18 -3.60
CA VAL A 265 -19.53 -1.12 -3.40
C VAL A 265 -18.82 -2.30 -4.04
N PHE A 266 -19.35 -3.52 -3.89
CA PHE A 266 -18.65 -4.76 -4.28
C PHE A 266 -19.27 -5.49 -5.48
N GLY A 267 -20.32 -4.95 -6.09
CA GLY A 267 -21.01 -5.55 -7.23
C GLY A 267 -21.83 -6.81 -6.92
N ARG A 268 -21.76 -7.33 -5.68
CA ARG A 268 -22.39 -8.59 -5.25
C ARG A 268 -23.05 -8.48 -3.88
N ALA A 269 -23.97 -9.39 -3.57
CA ALA A 269 -24.68 -9.41 -2.31
C ALA A 269 -23.77 -9.89 -1.15
N PRO A 270 -24.02 -9.46 0.12
CA PRO A 270 -23.25 -9.94 1.28
C PRO A 270 -23.32 -11.47 1.45
N SER A 271 -24.46 -12.10 1.10
CA SER A 271 -24.67 -13.55 1.20
C SER A 271 -23.74 -14.38 0.29
N THR A 272 -23.18 -13.81 -0.76
CA THR A 272 -22.28 -14.53 -1.69
C THR A 272 -20.84 -14.64 -1.19
N LEU A 273 -20.54 -14.06 -0.01
CA LEU A 273 -19.21 -14.11 0.59
C LEU A 273 -19.05 -15.20 1.66
N ARG A 274 -20.08 -15.99 1.85
CA ARG A 274 -20.12 -17.11 2.82
C ARG A 274 -19.91 -18.43 2.13
#